data_75b503214d615d58c808eb4df663fe97
#
_entry.id   75b503214d615d58c808eb4df663fe97
#
_cell.length_a   1.000
_cell.length_b   1.000
_cell.length_c   1.000
_cell.angle_alpha   90.00
_cell.angle_beta   90.00
_cell.angle_gamma   90.00
#
_symmetry.space_group_name_H-M   'P 1'
#
loop_
_entity.id
_entity.type
_entity.pdbx_description
1 polymer ?
#
loop_
_entity_poly.entity_id
_entity_poly.type
_entity_poly.pdbx_seq_one_letter_code
_entity_poly.pdbx_strand_id
1 'polypeptide(L)'
;MATAPLTTSQAHGWLYASGAAHSSGVRAPALGAFDPPVLAVACAQKSRPGYDSLDGSEYLDTPSTLARKVQLLATLLRACGARRASSGGGGGGGGGGGLVIYSGAGMSTSAGVADYATCAGDGVVAQQQQQQQQQQHAPPLLGGPMVAKPTKTHHVLAALCRAQPALLASWVQQNHDGLPQKAGVPQALMNEIHGSWFDPSNPIVRMSGSLRGDLFEGLLTAERDADLVLALGTSLCGMNADRLVASCAARARRGGDGGDGDDGGDGGGGDGGGGDGASLGSVVIGLQRTQYDDAATLRIFGTLDDVFGRLADEMQLQQQHQHQQQGSAADAAPPPPATEGVDRFEVPYDAEGRRLEPGSGAALPTTTLDLSEGAALTITAGPSAGCPAVVTGRNIEGHWRVQLQHHSHKQPAGKKVPPVMRLFAETRLLGTWWVEAALRGELPQLPVVNQQRTADDVATPGLPNSE
;
A
#
# COMPACT_ATOMS: atom_id res chain seq x y z
N MET A 1 -20.08 6.17 -29.90
CA MET A 1 -19.61 4.96 -30.63
C MET A 1 -19.71 3.81 -29.63
N ALA A 2 -20.28 2.67 -30.04
CA ALA A 2 -20.31 1.49 -29.15
C ALA A 2 -18.87 1.00 -28.94
N THR A 3 -18.45 0.84 -27.70
CA THR A 3 -17.16 0.22 -27.35
C THR A 3 -17.16 -1.22 -27.86
N ALA A 4 -16.06 -1.64 -28.49
CA ALA A 4 -15.91 -3.03 -28.92
C ALA A 4 -16.09 -3.98 -27.70
N PRO A 5 -16.73 -5.16 -27.91
CA PRO A 5 -16.87 -6.13 -26.84
C PRO A 5 -15.50 -6.58 -26.33
N LEU A 6 -15.40 -6.84 -25.02
CA LEU A 6 -14.18 -7.36 -24.41
C LEU A 6 -13.91 -8.79 -24.89
N THR A 7 -12.65 -9.12 -25.14
CA THR A 7 -12.24 -10.52 -25.31
C THR A 7 -12.43 -11.28 -24.01
N THR A 8 -12.45 -12.61 -24.06
CA THR A 8 -12.57 -13.45 -22.85
C THR A 8 -11.43 -13.18 -21.85
N SER A 9 -10.19 -13.00 -22.33
CA SER A 9 -9.05 -12.68 -21.48
C SER A 9 -9.16 -11.29 -20.87
N GLN A 10 -9.62 -10.29 -21.60
CA GLN A 10 -9.87 -8.93 -21.06
C GLN A 10 -10.96 -8.91 -20.00
N ALA A 11 -11.98 -9.76 -20.17
CA ALA A 11 -13.11 -9.85 -19.25
C ALA A 11 -12.80 -10.64 -17.99
N HIS A 12 -11.95 -11.67 -18.06
CA HIS A 12 -11.84 -12.66 -16.98
C HIS A 12 -10.40 -13.03 -16.60
N GLY A 13 -9.41 -12.63 -17.39
CA GLY A 13 -8.01 -13.03 -17.26
C GLY A 13 -7.65 -14.27 -18.09
N TRP A 14 -6.35 -14.50 -18.27
CA TRP A 14 -5.84 -15.56 -19.16
C TRP A 14 -6.12 -16.96 -18.63
N LEU A 15 -6.11 -17.17 -17.32
CA LEU A 15 -6.35 -18.50 -16.74
C LEU A 15 -7.72 -19.06 -17.12
N TYR A 16 -8.75 -18.20 -17.11
CA TYR A 16 -10.08 -18.60 -17.56
C TYR A 16 -10.14 -18.72 -19.08
N ALA A 17 -9.55 -17.79 -19.81
CA ALA A 17 -9.59 -17.79 -21.27
C ALA A 17 -8.85 -18.96 -21.91
N SER A 18 -7.75 -19.41 -21.31
CA SER A 18 -6.97 -20.56 -21.80
C SER A 18 -7.64 -21.91 -21.55
N GLY A 19 -8.51 -22.01 -20.56
CA GLY A 19 -9.08 -23.28 -20.10
C GLY A 19 -8.03 -24.25 -19.50
N ALA A 20 -6.78 -23.79 -19.34
CA ALA A 20 -5.67 -24.57 -18.82
C ALA A 20 -5.73 -24.66 -17.29
N ALA A 21 -5.09 -25.68 -16.72
CA ALA A 21 -4.79 -25.70 -15.29
C ALA A 21 -3.56 -24.82 -15.04
N HIS A 22 -3.63 -23.99 -13.99
CA HIS A 22 -2.47 -23.27 -13.51
C HIS A 22 -1.43 -24.26 -12.95
N SER A 23 -0.13 -23.95 -13.09
CA SER A 23 0.98 -24.78 -12.55
C SER A 23 0.87 -25.08 -11.05
N SER A 24 0.14 -24.25 -10.28
CA SER A 24 -0.17 -24.48 -8.87
C SER A 24 -1.28 -25.50 -8.61
N GLY A 25 -1.88 -26.09 -9.62
CA GLY A 25 -3.09 -26.92 -9.50
C GLY A 25 -4.40 -26.13 -9.38
N VAL A 26 -4.36 -24.81 -9.32
CA VAL A 26 -5.55 -23.96 -9.38
C VAL A 26 -6.17 -24.06 -10.77
N ARG A 27 -7.46 -24.40 -10.83
CA ARG A 27 -8.23 -24.53 -12.08
C ARG A 27 -9.28 -23.45 -12.15
N ALA A 28 -9.36 -22.77 -13.30
CA ALA A 28 -10.52 -21.94 -13.60
C ALA A 28 -11.76 -22.81 -13.82
N PRO A 29 -12.98 -22.28 -13.58
CA PRO A 29 -14.22 -22.91 -14.03
C PRO A 29 -14.18 -23.15 -15.55
N ALA A 30 -15.03 -24.07 -16.02
CA ALA A 30 -15.17 -24.35 -17.44
C ALA A 30 -15.52 -23.07 -18.23
N LEU A 31 -15.05 -22.98 -19.47
CA LEU A 31 -15.41 -21.90 -20.38
C LEU A 31 -16.94 -21.79 -20.51
N GLY A 32 -17.48 -20.57 -20.49
CA GLY A 32 -18.91 -20.31 -20.44
C GLY A 32 -19.50 -20.23 -19.03
N ALA A 33 -18.74 -20.51 -17.99
CA ALA A 33 -19.21 -20.36 -16.60
C ALA A 33 -19.27 -18.89 -16.13
N PHE A 34 -18.55 -17.98 -16.80
CA PHE A 34 -18.55 -16.54 -16.50
C PHE A 34 -19.32 -15.78 -17.59
N ASP A 35 -20.28 -14.98 -17.17
CA ASP A 35 -20.90 -13.99 -18.05
C ASP A 35 -19.96 -12.84 -18.30
N PRO A 36 -19.97 -12.21 -19.49
CA PRO A 36 -19.18 -11.01 -19.74
C PRO A 36 -19.59 -9.86 -18.79
N PRO A 37 -18.63 -8.98 -18.39
CA PRO A 37 -18.96 -7.83 -17.57
C PRO A 37 -19.86 -6.85 -18.30
N VAL A 38 -20.73 -6.19 -17.55
CA VAL A 38 -21.70 -5.20 -18.06
C VAL A 38 -21.08 -3.81 -17.99
N LEU A 39 -21.23 -3.03 -19.05
CA LEU A 39 -20.88 -1.60 -19.07
C LEU A 39 -21.83 -0.86 -18.10
N ALA A 40 -21.28 -0.36 -16.99
CA ALA A 40 -22.03 0.38 -15.97
C ALA A 40 -22.03 1.90 -16.25
N VAL A 41 -20.88 2.46 -16.61
CA VAL A 41 -20.71 3.87 -16.94
C VAL A 41 -19.89 4.00 -18.22
N ALA A 42 -20.42 4.70 -19.22
CA ALA A 42 -19.69 4.96 -20.46
C ALA A 42 -18.90 6.27 -20.35
N CYS A 43 -17.61 6.22 -20.66
CA CYS A 43 -16.74 7.39 -20.72
C CYS A 43 -15.72 7.21 -21.85
N ALA A 44 -15.90 7.91 -22.97
CA ALA A 44 -15.02 7.80 -24.14
C ALA A 44 -13.67 8.52 -23.98
N GLN A 45 -13.50 9.31 -22.93
CA GLN A 45 -12.22 9.97 -22.64
C GLN A 45 -11.23 8.98 -22.01
N LYS A 46 -9.93 9.21 -22.20
CA LYS A 46 -8.90 8.43 -21.50
C LYS A 46 -9.13 8.47 -19.99
N SER A 47 -9.03 7.33 -19.32
CA SER A 47 -9.19 7.25 -17.86
C SER A 47 -8.18 8.14 -17.13
N ARG A 48 -6.98 8.31 -17.70
CA ARG A 48 -5.94 9.22 -17.19
C ARG A 48 -5.30 10.01 -18.34
N PRO A 49 -5.73 11.24 -18.58
CA PRO A 49 -5.15 12.09 -19.62
C PRO A 49 -3.65 12.29 -19.44
N GLY A 50 -2.89 12.28 -20.55
CA GLY A 50 -1.43 12.41 -20.53
C GLY A 50 -0.65 11.12 -20.28
N TYR A 51 -1.34 10.02 -20.09
CA TYR A 51 -0.76 8.67 -19.91
C TYR A 51 -1.27 7.70 -20.99
N ASP A 52 -0.63 6.55 -21.09
CA ASP A 52 -1.08 5.45 -21.95
C ASP A 52 -2.19 4.65 -21.25
N SER A 53 -3.33 5.27 -21.07
CA SER A 53 -4.51 4.68 -20.46
C SER A 53 -5.60 4.42 -21.49
N LEU A 54 -6.44 3.43 -21.24
CA LEU A 54 -7.65 3.15 -22.01
C LEU A 54 -8.74 4.21 -21.71
N ASP A 55 -9.94 4.05 -22.27
CA ASP A 55 -11.07 4.91 -21.93
C ASP A 55 -11.50 4.74 -20.46
N GLY A 56 -12.20 5.75 -19.93
CA GLY A 56 -12.63 5.79 -18.54
C GLY A 56 -13.93 5.04 -18.27
N SER A 57 -14.40 4.23 -19.21
CA SER A 57 -15.63 3.43 -19.03
C SER A 57 -15.48 2.44 -17.88
N GLU A 58 -16.55 2.30 -17.08
CA GLU A 58 -16.60 1.40 -15.94
C GLU A 58 -17.49 0.20 -16.20
N TYR A 59 -17.03 -0.97 -15.76
CA TYR A 59 -17.68 -2.25 -15.96
C TYR A 59 -17.94 -2.93 -14.64
N LEU A 60 -18.95 -3.79 -14.58
CA LEU A 60 -19.27 -4.65 -13.44
C LEU A 60 -19.48 -6.09 -13.89
N ASP A 61 -18.87 -7.03 -13.20
CA ASP A 61 -19.22 -8.44 -13.34
C ASP A 61 -20.66 -8.68 -12.87
N THR A 62 -21.35 -9.62 -13.51
CA THR A 62 -22.67 -10.05 -13.00
C THR A 62 -22.51 -10.64 -11.59
N PRO A 63 -23.54 -10.58 -10.72
CA PRO A 63 -23.45 -11.09 -9.35
C PRO A 63 -23.00 -12.56 -9.28
N SER A 64 -23.40 -13.39 -10.25
CA SER A 64 -23.01 -14.81 -10.33
C SER A 64 -21.52 -14.96 -10.74
N THR A 65 -21.07 -14.20 -11.72
CA THR A 65 -19.67 -14.19 -12.16
C THR A 65 -18.76 -13.65 -11.07
N LEU A 66 -19.16 -12.55 -10.42
CA LEU A 66 -18.41 -11.96 -9.31
C LEU A 66 -18.22 -12.96 -8.16
N ALA A 67 -19.29 -13.66 -7.74
CA ALA A 67 -19.19 -14.65 -6.68
C ALA A 67 -18.16 -15.75 -7.01
N ARG A 68 -18.20 -16.29 -8.24
CA ARG A 68 -17.26 -17.32 -8.68
C ARG A 68 -15.82 -16.80 -8.81
N LYS A 69 -15.63 -15.57 -9.28
CA LYS A 69 -14.30 -14.95 -9.35
C LYS A 69 -13.72 -14.71 -7.95
N VAL A 70 -14.55 -14.35 -6.96
CA VAL A 70 -14.12 -14.21 -5.57
C VAL A 70 -13.71 -15.56 -4.98
N GLN A 71 -14.40 -16.65 -5.29
CA GLN A 71 -13.99 -18.01 -4.88
C GLN A 71 -12.64 -18.40 -5.49
N LEU A 72 -12.41 -18.05 -6.76
CA LEU A 72 -11.11 -18.28 -7.41
C LEU A 72 -10.00 -17.42 -6.79
N LEU A 73 -10.29 -16.16 -6.47
CA LEU A 73 -9.37 -15.28 -5.74
C LEU A 73 -8.99 -15.86 -4.37
N ALA A 74 -9.97 -16.35 -3.60
CA ALA A 74 -9.73 -17.01 -2.32
C ALA A 74 -8.86 -18.26 -2.48
N THR A 75 -9.04 -19.02 -3.57
CA THR A 75 -8.23 -20.19 -3.88
C THR A 75 -6.78 -19.79 -4.19
N LEU A 76 -6.55 -18.74 -4.98
CA LEU A 76 -5.22 -18.19 -5.26
C LEU A 76 -4.52 -17.71 -3.98
N LEU A 77 -5.24 -17.02 -3.10
CA LEU A 77 -4.70 -16.56 -1.81
C LEU A 77 -4.30 -17.73 -0.90
N ARG A 78 -5.14 -18.78 -0.80
CA ARG A 78 -4.81 -19.99 -0.04
C ARG A 78 -3.58 -20.71 -0.63
N ALA A 79 -3.48 -20.80 -1.96
CA ALA A 79 -2.33 -21.39 -2.63
C ALA A 79 -1.04 -20.58 -2.37
N CYS A 80 -1.11 -19.25 -2.41
CA CYS A 80 -0.01 -18.36 -2.08
C CYS A 80 0.46 -18.57 -0.63
N GLY A 81 -0.47 -18.62 0.32
CA GLY A 81 -0.17 -18.88 1.73
C GLY A 81 0.47 -20.24 1.96
N ALA A 82 -0.03 -21.29 1.30
CA ALA A 82 0.52 -22.64 1.39
C ALA A 82 1.96 -22.71 0.86
N ARG A 83 2.27 -22.09 -0.28
CA ARG A 83 3.61 -22.01 -0.85
C ARG A 83 4.58 -21.30 0.08
N ARG A 84 4.17 -20.17 0.64
CA ARG A 84 5.00 -19.40 1.57
C ARG A 84 5.27 -20.16 2.87
N ALA A 85 4.29 -20.90 3.39
CA ALA A 85 4.48 -21.75 4.57
C ALA A 85 5.45 -22.90 4.33
N SER A 86 5.43 -23.52 3.13
CA SER A 86 6.33 -24.61 2.77
C SER A 86 7.78 -24.16 2.49
N SER A 87 7.98 -22.89 2.15
CA SER A 87 9.31 -22.30 1.91
C SER A 87 10.06 -21.95 3.21
N GLY A 88 9.55 -22.29 4.39
CA GLY A 88 10.16 -22.05 5.69
C GLY A 88 10.31 -20.55 5.97
N GLY A 89 9.26 -19.87 6.38
CA GLY A 89 9.17 -18.43 6.60
C GLY A 89 10.22 -17.77 7.51
N GLY A 90 11.51 -18.03 7.27
CA GLY A 90 12.64 -17.42 7.94
C GLY A 90 13.15 -16.23 7.15
N GLY A 91 13.18 -15.06 7.77
CA GLY A 91 13.76 -13.85 7.24
C GLY A 91 15.24 -14.02 6.94
N GLY A 92 15.56 -14.23 5.67
CA GLY A 92 16.96 -14.35 5.21
C GLY A 92 16.96 -14.88 3.78
N GLY A 93 17.10 -14.01 2.81
CA GLY A 93 17.48 -14.20 1.42
C GLY A 93 17.27 -15.58 0.78
N GLY A 94 16.09 -15.82 0.17
CA GLY A 94 15.87 -16.98 -0.70
C GLY A 94 14.60 -17.81 -0.46
N GLY A 95 13.69 -17.37 0.42
CA GLY A 95 12.41 -18.06 0.66
C GLY A 95 11.29 -17.51 -0.22
N GLY A 96 10.47 -18.40 -0.78
CA GLY A 96 9.42 -18.15 -1.74
C GLY A 96 8.63 -16.88 -1.56
N GLY A 97 8.37 -16.22 -2.66
CA GLY A 97 7.62 -14.98 -2.75
C GLY A 97 6.23 -15.11 -2.11
N GLY A 98 5.74 -14.07 -1.48
CA GLY A 98 4.40 -14.03 -0.91
C GLY A 98 3.46 -13.20 -1.76
N LEU A 99 2.35 -12.83 -1.14
CA LEU A 99 1.41 -11.86 -1.68
C LEU A 99 2.04 -10.47 -1.70
N VAL A 100 1.98 -9.79 -2.84
CA VAL A 100 2.26 -8.36 -2.95
C VAL A 100 0.97 -7.65 -3.32
N ILE A 101 0.59 -6.62 -2.55
CA ILE A 101 -0.51 -5.73 -2.89
C ILE A 101 0.07 -4.50 -3.59
N TYR A 102 -0.54 -4.12 -4.72
CA TYR A 102 -0.25 -2.89 -5.45
C TYR A 102 -1.53 -2.08 -5.57
N SER A 103 -1.61 -0.95 -4.89
CA SER A 103 -2.84 -0.16 -4.81
C SER A 103 -2.69 1.25 -5.37
N GLY A 104 -3.73 1.74 -6.02
CA GLY A 104 -3.85 3.08 -6.55
C GLY A 104 -5.04 3.86 -5.97
N ALA A 105 -5.35 5.02 -6.57
CA ALA A 105 -6.32 5.97 -6.06
C ALA A 105 -7.74 5.39 -5.88
N GLY A 106 -8.14 4.46 -6.74
CA GLY A 106 -9.44 3.78 -6.62
C GLY A 106 -9.63 2.97 -5.34
N MET A 107 -8.55 2.70 -4.59
CA MET A 107 -8.62 2.08 -3.27
C MET A 107 -9.27 2.99 -2.22
N SER A 108 -9.16 4.32 -2.39
CA SER A 108 -9.56 5.32 -1.41
C SER A 108 -10.82 6.11 -1.83
N THR A 109 -11.37 5.86 -3.02
CA THR A 109 -12.54 6.59 -3.53
C THR A 109 -13.77 6.40 -2.63
N SER A 110 -14.00 5.19 -2.13
CA SER A 110 -15.06 4.90 -1.16
C SER A 110 -14.87 5.63 0.19
N ALA A 111 -13.65 6.07 0.51
CA ALA A 111 -13.35 6.90 1.68
C ALA A 111 -13.58 8.40 1.42
N GLY A 112 -14.03 8.79 0.23
CA GLY A 112 -14.22 10.18 -0.18
C GLY A 112 -12.93 10.89 -0.60
N VAL A 113 -11.83 10.16 -0.79
CA VAL A 113 -10.59 10.69 -1.37
C VAL A 113 -10.72 10.62 -2.88
N ALA A 114 -10.71 11.79 -3.55
CA ALA A 114 -10.84 11.86 -5.00
C ALA A 114 -9.67 11.16 -5.69
N ASP A 115 -9.95 10.47 -6.78
CA ASP A 115 -8.95 9.91 -7.67
C ASP A 115 -8.64 10.86 -8.83
N TYR A 116 -7.73 10.42 -9.70
CA TYR A 116 -7.33 11.17 -10.89
C TYR A 116 -8.07 10.69 -12.15
N ALA A 117 -9.07 9.82 -12.01
CA ALA A 117 -9.77 9.25 -13.14
C ALA A 117 -10.70 10.30 -13.77
N THR A 118 -10.71 10.32 -15.08
CA THR A 118 -11.69 11.08 -15.84
C THR A 118 -13.09 10.50 -15.57
N CYS A 119 -14.09 11.35 -15.44
CA CYS A 119 -15.48 10.99 -15.12
C CYS A 119 -15.69 10.36 -13.72
N ALA A 120 -14.72 10.45 -12.81
CA ALA A 120 -14.83 9.91 -11.47
C ALA A 120 -16.06 10.41 -10.68
N GLY A 121 -16.48 11.68 -10.91
CA GLY A 121 -17.68 12.25 -10.28
C GLY A 121 -19.01 11.62 -10.71
N ASP A 122 -19.04 10.95 -11.86
CA ASP A 122 -20.20 10.26 -12.41
C ASP A 122 -20.06 8.73 -12.35
N GLY A 123 -18.96 8.23 -11.80
CA GLY A 123 -18.64 6.81 -11.69
C GLY A 123 -19.52 6.03 -10.71
N VAL A 124 -19.43 4.71 -10.78
CA VAL A 124 -20.21 3.77 -9.95
C VAL A 124 -20.08 4.09 -8.45
N VAL A 125 -18.86 4.35 -7.96
CA VAL A 125 -18.61 4.64 -6.54
C VAL A 125 -19.27 5.96 -6.13
N ALA A 126 -19.14 7.00 -6.97
CA ALA A 126 -19.76 8.31 -6.71
C ALA A 126 -21.30 8.20 -6.65
N GLN A 127 -21.90 7.46 -7.58
CA GLN A 127 -23.34 7.20 -7.57
C GLN A 127 -23.79 6.44 -6.31
N GLN A 128 -23.06 5.43 -5.88
CA GLN A 128 -23.34 4.70 -4.64
C GLN A 128 -23.27 5.60 -3.41
N GLN A 129 -22.25 6.47 -3.33
CA GLN A 129 -22.11 7.44 -2.23
C GLN A 129 -23.27 8.45 -2.20
N GLN A 130 -23.68 8.98 -3.35
CA GLN A 130 -24.82 9.88 -3.44
C GLN A 130 -26.13 9.22 -2.96
N GLN A 131 -26.38 7.96 -3.37
CA GLN A 131 -27.54 7.20 -2.91
C GLN A 131 -27.54 6.97 -1.39
N GLN A 132 -26.39 6.61 -0.82
CA GLN A 132 -26.22 6.43 0.63
C GLN A 132 -26.45 7.72 1.40
N GLN A 133 -25.92 8.85 0.92
CA GLN A 133 -26.13 10.17 1.55
C GLN A 133 -27.60 10.59 1.52
N GLN A 134 -28.32 10.34 0.43
CA GLN A 134 -29.75 10.64 0.32
C GLN A 134 -30.59 9.78 1.30
N GLN A 135 -30.19 8.51 1.51
CA GLN A 135 -30.92 7.61 2.42
C GLN A 135 -30.65 7.92 3.90
N GLN A 136 -29.46 8.36 4.25
CA GLN A 136 -29.04 8.53 5.64
C GLN A 136 -29.16 9.97 6.16
N HIS A 137 -29.53 10.97 5.35
CA HIS A 137 -29.52 12.41 5.69
C HIS A 137 -28.19 12.85 6.31
N ALA A 138 -27.10 12.12 5.99
CA ALA A 138 -25.79 12.40 6.54
C ALA A 138 -25.20 13.69 5.92
N PRO A 139 -24.61 14.59 6.73
CA PRO A 139 -23.90 15.73 6.19
C PRO A 139 -22.72 15.27 5.33
N PRO A 140 -22.33 16.03 4.29
CA PRO A 140 -21.14 15.74 3.52
C PRO A 140 -19.94 15.61 4.46
N LEU A 141 -19.02 14.70 4.14
CA LEU A 141 -17.80 14.48 4.91
C LEU A 141 -17.04 15.79 5.12
N LEU A 142 -17.23 16.40 6.29
CA LEU A 142 -16.52 17.60 6.73
C LEU A 142 -15.13 17.16 7.21
N GLY A 143 -14.21 17.04 6.27
CA GLY A 143 -12.82 16.72 6.59
C GLY A 143 -12.07 16.48 5.28
N GLY A 144 -10.95 17.16 5.09
CA GLY A 144 -10.10 16.93 3.92
C GLY A 144 -9.59 15.48 3.87
N PRO A 145 -8.90 15.10 2.78
CA PRO A 145 -8.41 13.74 2.57
C PRO A 145 -7.57 13.17 3.74
N MET A 146 -6.97 14.04 4.54
CA MET A 146 -6.13 13.64 5.69
C MET A 146 -6.92 13.01 6.84
N VAL A 147 -8.21 13.32 6.98
CA VAL A 147 -9.09 12.74 8.02
C VAL A 147 -10.01 11.65 7.46
N ALA A 148 -9.76 11.20 6.23
CA ALA A 148 -10.49 10.09 5.65
C ALA A 148 -10.32 8.83 6.50
N LYS A 149 -11.39 8.03 6.59
CA LYS A 149 -11.41 6.76 7.32
C LYS A 149 -11.19 5.60 6.38
N PRO A 150 -10.55 4.52 6.83
CA PRO A 150 -10.39 3.31 6.04
C PRO A 150 -11.70 2.77 5.48
N THR A 151 -11.68 2.30 4.25
CA THR A 151 -12.82 1.64 3.61
C THR A 151 -12.97 0.20 4.13
N LYS A 152 -14.08 -0.45 3.78
CA LYS A 152 -14.29 -1.88 4.06
C LYS A 152 -13.13 -2.74 3.53
N THR A 153 -12.65 -2.44 2.34
CA THR A 153 -11.49 -3.11 1.72
C THR A 153 -10.23 -3.03 2.58
N HIS A 154 -9.89 -1.84 3.10
CA HIS A 154 -8.74 -1.68 4.00
C HIS A 154 -8.87 -2.53 5.25
N HIS A 155 -10.05 -2.56 5.87
CA HIS A 155 -10.29 -3.38 7.07
C HIS A 155 -10.20 -4.87 6.79
N VAL A 156 -10.73 -5.34 5.65
CA VAL A 156 -10.64 -6.76 5.25
C VAL A 156 -9.19 -7.17 4.99
N LEU A 157 -8.42 -6.34 4.30
CA LEU A 157 -7.00 -6.63 4.06
C LEU A 157 -6.18 -6.60 5.35
N ALA A 158 -6.45 -5.66 6.26
CA ALA A 158 -5.83 -5.65 7.59
C ALA A 158 -6.22 -6.90 8.42
N ALA A 159 -7.46 -7.37 8.31
CA ALA A 159 -7.90 -8.62 8.94
C ALA A 159 -7.17 -9.83 8.34
N LEU A 160 -6.98 -9.86 7.01
CA LEU A 160 -6.23 -10.90 6.33
C LEU A 160 -4.75 -10.92 6.79
N CYS A 161 -4.12 -9.77 6.93
CA CYS A 161 -2.75 -9.65 7.46
C CYS A 161 -2.65 -10.22 8.88
N ARG A 162 -3.64 -9.96 9.74
CA ARG A 162 -3.67 -10.51 11.11
C ARG A 162 -3.94 -12.01 11.15
N ALA A 163 -4.87 -12.48 10.33
CA ALA A 163 -5.24 -13.91 10.27
C ALA A 163 -4.13 -14.78 9.65
N GLN A 164 -3.35 -14.21 8.73
CA GLN A 164 -2.26 -14.89 8.02
C GLN A 164 -1.03 -13.98 7.94
N PRO A 165 -0.31 -13.75 9.04
CA PRO A 165 0.78 -12.77 9.09
C PRO A 165 1.91 -13.03 8.09
N ALA A 166 2.13 -14.29 7.72
CA ALA A 166 3.14 -14.66 6.75
C ALA A 166 2.70 -14.48 5.29
N LEU A 167 1.40 -14.28 5.00
CA LEU A 167 0.90 -14.22 3.61
C LEU A 167 1.39 -12.97 2.88
N LEU A 168 1.19 -11.80 3.49
CA LEU A 168 1.57 -10.53 2.86
C LEU A 168 3.09 -10.31 2.99
N ALA A 169 3.76 -10.19 1.84
CA ALA A 169 5.18 -9.88 1.77
C ALA A 169 5.43 -8.37 1.74
N SER A 170 4.62 -7.62 0.97
CA SER A 170 4.76 -6.18 0.82
C SER A 170 3.46 -5.57 0.29
N TRP A 171 3.21 -4.32 0.65
CA TRP A 171 2.16 -3.50 0.06
C TRP A 171 2.75 -2.24 -0.55
N VAL A 172 2.86 -2.22 -1.87
CA VAL A 172 3.31 -1.05 -2.64
C VAL A 172 2.11 -0.15 -2.88
N GLN A 173 2.14 1.04 -2.28
CA GLN A 173 1.04 2.00 -2.32
C GLN A 173 1.39 3.24 -3.11
N GLN A 174 0.53 3.62 -4.06
CA GLN A 174 0.63 4.89 -4.78
C GLN A 174 0.00 6.06 -4.02
N ASN A 175 -0.98 5.77 -3.15
CA ASN A 175 -1.70 6.78 -2.37
C ASN A 175 -0.85 7.32 -1.22
N HIS A 176 -1.20 8.52 -0.75
CA HIS A 176 -0.49 9.22 0.32
C HIS A 176 -1.23 9.22 1.65
N ASP A 177 -2.42 8.60 1.72
CA ASP A 177 -3.47 8.83 2.71
C ASP A 177 -3.32 8.03 4.00
N GLY A 178 -2.40 7.05 4.05
CA GLY A 178 -2.17 6.20 5.22
C GLY A 178 -3.37 5.33 5.63
N LEU A 179 -4.36 5.14 4.77
CA LEU A 179 -5.58 4.38 5.09
C LEU A 179 -5.30 2.90 5.41
N PRO A 180 -4.36 2.19 4.77
CA PRO A 180 -3.98 0.85 5.20
C PRO A 180 -3.49 0.80 6.65
N GLN A 181 -2.62 1.74 7.02
CA GLN A 181 -2.07 1.82 8.39
C GLN A 181 -3.14 2.21 9.40
N LYS A 182 -4.02 3.15 9.07
CA LYS A 182 -5.21 3.49 9.88
C LYS A 182 -6.14 2.28 10.08
N ALA A 183 -6.20 1.34 9.14
CA ALA A 183 -6.94 0.08 9.28
C ALA A 183 -6.21 -0.98 10.12
N GLY A 184 -4.93 -0.75 10.46
CA GLY A 184 -4.09 -1.65 11.24
C GLY A 184 -3.16 -2.54 10.42
N VAL A 185 -2.85 -2.19 9.17
CA VAL A 185 -1.77 -2.84 8.41
C VAL A 185 -0.43 -2.38 8.99
N PRO A 186 0.50 -3.29 9.32
CA PRO A 186 1.79 -2.94 9.86
C PRO A 186 2.61 -2.04 8.92
N GLN A 187 3.22 -0.97 9.46
CA GLN A 187 4.07 -0.05 8.69
C GLN A 187 5.25 -0.77 8.01
N ALA A 188 5.79 -1.80 8.64
CA ALA A 188 6.91 -2.58 8.08
C ALA A 188 6.58 -3.28 6.74
N LEU A 189 5.30 -3.49 6.44
CA LEU A 189 4.85 -4.07 5.18
C LEU A 189 4.58 -3.02 4.09
N MET A 190 4.62 -1.73 4.44
CA MET A 190 4.22 -0.65 3.54
C MET A 190 5.41 -0.09 2.76
N ASN A 191 5.23 0.00 1.45
CA ASN A 191 6.11 0.76 0.56
C ASN A 191 5.28 1.89 -0.07
N GLU A 192 5.32 3.08 0.53
CA GLU A 192 4.61 4.28 0.07
C GLU A 192 5.44 4.96 -1.03
N ILE A 193 5.50 4.31 -2.21
CA ILE A 193 6.43 4.60 -3.30
C ILE A 193 6.35 6.04 -3.84
N HIS A 194 5.19 6.69 -3.76
CA HIS A 194 4.98 8.06 -4.21
C HIS A 194 5.00 9.09 -3.07
N GLY A 195 5.40 8.68 -1.87
CA GLY A 195 5.40 9.53 -0.67
C GLY A 195 4.14 9.43 0.16
N SER A 196 4.19 9.94 1.37
CA SER A 196 3.13 9.84 2.38
C SER A 196 2.85 11.18 3.05
N TRP A 197 1.60 11.42 3.44
CA TRP A 197 1.25 12.55 4.30
C TRP A 197 1.70 12.35 5.74
N PHE A 198 1.98 11.10 6.13
CA PHE A 198 2.23 10.69 7.51
C PHE A 198 3.66 10.19 7.77
N ASP A 199 4.57 10.43 6.83
CA ASP A 199 6.00 10.13 6.95
C ASP A 199 6.82 11.40 6.66
N PRO A 200 7.41 12.03 7.68
CA PRO A 200 8.24 13.21 7.49
C PRO A 200 9.46 12.98 6.59
N SER A 201 9.96 11.74 6.52
CA SER A 201 11.12 11.37 5.70
C SER A 201 10.76 11.08 4.24
N ASN A 202 9.48 10.85 3.93
CA ASN A 202 8.99 10.46 2.61
C ASN A 202 7.94 11.42 2.05
N PRO A 203 8.31 12.66 1.71
CA PRO A 203 7.36 13.65 1.17
C PRO A 203 6.82 13.20 -0.19
N ILE A 204 5.62 13.70 -0.53
CA ILE A 204 4.98 13.42 -1.81
C ILE A 204 5.91 13.74 -2.98
N VAL A 205 6.10 12.75 -3.84
CA VAL A 205 6.93 12.88 -5.04
C VAL A 205 6.11 13.56 -6.14
N ARG A 206 6.66 14.64 -6.71
CA ARG A 206 6.05 15.28 -7.90
C ARG A 206 6.14 14.33 -9.09
N MET A 207 5.21 14.46 -10.04
CA MET A 207 5.15 13.60 -11.24
C MET A 207 6.46 13.56 -12.05
N SER A 208 7.25 14.65 -12.01
CA SER A 208 8.57 14.74 -12.65
C SER A 208 9.73 14.47 -11.68
N GLY A 209 9.42 14.05 -10.44
CA GLY A 209 10.42 13.79 -9.41
C GLY A 209 10.96 12.37 -9.46
N SER A 210 12.05 12.15 -8.72
CA SER A 210 12.64 10.83 -8.53
C SER A 210 12.03 10.13 -7.32
N LEU A 211 11.77 8.85 -7.44
CA LEU A 211 11.37 7.99 -6.33
C LEU A 211 12.51 7.86 -5.32
N ARG A 212 12.19 7.62 -4.07
CA ARG A 212 13.19 7.35 -3.04
C ARG A 212 13.87 6.01 -3.32
N GLY A 213 15.21 6.00 -3.31
CA GLY A 213 16.01 4.86 -3.79
C GLY A 213 15.73 3.56 -3.06
N ASP A 214 15.66 3.59 -1.72
CA ASP A 214 15.36 2.42 -0.88
C ASP A 214 13.94 1.86 -1.13
N LEU A 215 12.95 2.72 -1.35
CA LEU A 215 11.59 2.28 -1.70
C LEU A 215 11.53 1.69 -3.11
N PHE A 216 12.34 2.23 -4.03
CA PHE A 216 12.45 1.67 -5.37
C PHE A 216 13.15 0.31 -5.37
N GLU A 217 14.20 0.14 -4.57
CA GLU A 217 14.84 -1.18 -4.35
C GLU A 217 13.87 -2.18 -3.74
N GLY A 218 13.04 -1.76 -2.77
CA GLY A 218 11.96 -2.56 -2.22
C GLY A 218 10.92 -2.97 -3.27
N LEU A 219 10.59 -2.07 -4.21
CA LEU A 219 9.74 -2.38 -5.36
C LEU A 219 10.37 -3.44 -6.27
N LEU A 220 11.67 -3.32 -6.59
CA LEU A 220 12.37 -4.29 -7.43
C LEU A 220 12.46 -5.67 -6.75
N THR A 221 12.65 -5.70 -5.44
CA THR A 221 12.61 -6.93 -4.65
C THR A 221 11.21 -7.56 -4.70
N ALA A 222 10.16 -6.78 -4.48
CA ALA A 222 8.78 -7.25 -4.58
C ALA A 222 8.46 -7.76 -6.01
N GLU A 223 8.93 -7.09 -7.06
CA GLU A 223 8.77 -7.52 -8.44
C GLU A 223 9.40 -8.88 -8.71
N ARG A 224 10.65 -9.08 -8.25
CA ARG A 224 11.37 -10.33 -8.44
C ARG A 224 10.74 -11.48 -7.68
N ASP A 225 10.34 -11.24 -6.43
CA ASP A 225 10.01 -12.29 -5.47
C ASP A 225 8.50 -12.55 -5.33
N ALA A 226 7.61 -11.68 -5.86
CA ALA A 226 6.17 -11.86 -5.74
C ALA A 226 5.70 -13.20 -6.30
N ASP A 227 4.96 -13.97 -5.49
CA ASP A 227 4.28 -15.19 -5.94
C ASP A 227 2.88 -14.86 -6.48
N LEU A 228 2.20 -13.90 -5.85
CA LEU A 228 0.91 -13.38 -6.29
C LEU A 228 0.88 -11.85 -6.14
N VAL A 229 0.43 -11.14 -7.17
CA VAL A 229 0.21 -9.69 -7.10
C VAL A 229 -1.28 -9.37 -7.15
N LEU A 230 -1.80 -8.60 -6.18
CA LEU A 230 -3.13 -7.99 -6.26
C LEU A 230 -3.00 -6.53 -6.67
N ALA A 231 -3.44 -6.18 -7.87
CA ALA A 231 -3.54 -4.80 -8.34
C ALA A 231 -4.94 -4.25 -8.04
N LEU A 232 -5.03 -3.27 -7.13
CA LEU A 232 -6.28 -2.79 -6.55
C LEU A 232 -6.52 -1.33 -6.90
N GLY A 233 -7.59 -1.03 -7.63
CA GLY A 233 -8.00 0.35 -7.91
C GLY A 233 -6.92 1.21 -8.56
N THR A 234 -6.11 0.62 -9.45
CA THR A 234 -5.06 1.31 -10.21
C THR A 234 -5.34 1.21 -11.70
N SER A 235 -5.05 2.28 -12.44
CA SER A 235 -5.26 2.35 -13.90
C SER A 235 -4.19 1.60 -14.69
N LEU A 236 -3.07 1.23 -14.06
CA LEU A 236 -1.94 0.53 -14.71
C LEU A 236 -1.53 1.21 -16.03
N CYS A 237 -1.31 2.52 -16.00
CA CYS A 237 -1.14 3.36 -17.20
C CYS A 237 0.31 3.75 -17.49
N GLY A 238 1.29 2.90 -17.15
CA GLY A 238 2.70 3.09 -17.44
C GLY A 238 3.52 3.71 -16.31
N MET A 239 3.07 3.60 -15.06
CA MET A 239 3.89 3.96 -13.91
C MET A 239 4.98 2.90 -13.66
N ASN A 240 6.14 3.30 -13.12
CA ASN A 240 7.23 2.37 -12.85
C ASN A 240 6.82 1.15 -12.01
N ALA A 241 5.88 1.31 -11.09
CA ALA A 241 5.41 0.24 -10.23
C ALA A 241 4.45 -0.74 -10.92
N ASP A 242 3.91 -0.42 -12.11
CA ASP A 242 3.05 -1.31 -12.90
C ASP A 242 3.81 -2.58 -13.34
N ARG A 243 5.15 -2.53 -13.33
CA ARG A 243 6.02 -3.68 -13.58
C ARG A 243 5.77 -4.87 -12.65
N LEU A 244 5.30 -4.63 -11.41
CA LEU A 244 4.88 -5.70 -10.50
C LEU A 244 3.87 -6.64 -11.15
N VAL A 245 2.84 -6.06 -11.77
CA VAL A 245 1.76 -6.82 -12.42
C VAL A 245 2.26 -7.54 -13.65
N ALA A 246 3.01 -6.83 -14.51
CA ALA A 246 3.54 -7.38 -15.76
C ALA A 246 4.51 -8.54 -15.52
N SER A 247 5.49 -8.37 -14.65
CA SER A 247 6.53 -9.36 -14.39
C SER A 247 5.96 -10.62 -13.71
N CYS A 248 5.07 -10.44 -12.72
CA CYS A 248 4.43 -11.56 -12.05
C CYS A 248 3.53 -12.37 -12.99
N ALA A 249 2.72 -11.67 -13.82
CA ALA A 249 1.89 -12.30 -14.85
C ALA A 249 2.74 -13.09 -15.89
N ALA A 250 3.86 -12.51 -16.32
CA ALA A 250 4.76 -13.17 -17.26
C ALA A 250 5.39 -14.44 -16.68
N ARG A 251 5.78 -14.46 -15.41
CA ARG A 251 6.29 -15.66 -14.74
C ARG A 251 5.23 -16.77 -14.64
N ALA A 252 3.99 -16.41 -14.35
CA ALA A 252 2.89 -17.37 -14.26
C ALA A 252 2.62 -18.08 -15.59
N ARG A 253 2.70 -17.35 -16.71
CA ARG A 253 2.48 -17.92 -18.06
C ARG A 253 3.59 -18.87 -18.48
N ARG A 254 4.86 -18.52 -18.23
CA ARG A 254 5.99 -19.39 -18.56
C ARG A 254 5.96 -20.72 -17.82
N GLY A 255 5.47 -20.76 -16.60
CA GLY A 255 5.31 -21.99 -15.84
C GLY A 255 4.14 -22.88 -16.27
N GLY A 256 3.24 -22.38 -17.13
CA GLY A 256 2.09 -23.13 -17.68
C GLY A 256 2.39 -23.84 -19.01
N ASP A 257 3.36 -23.37 -19.76
CA ASP A 257 3.80 -23.98 -21.03
C ASP A 257 4.91 -25.00 -20.78
N GLY A 258 4.57 -26.14 -20.20
CA GLY A 258 5.44 -27.32 -20.16
C GLY A 258 5.53 -28.00 -21.53
N GLY A 259 5.82 -27.26 -22.58
CA GLY A 259 6.03 -27.77 -23.94
C GLY A 259 7.48 -27.55 -24.35
N ASP A 260 8.18 -28.63 -24.66
CA ASP A 260 9.47 -28.67 -25.33
C ASP A 260 9.45 -27.77 -26.59
N GLY A 261 9.91 -26.56 -26.45
CA GLY A 261 10.13 -25.59 -27.50
C GLY A 261 11.57 -25.12 -27.45
N ASP A 262 12.45 -25.88 -28.10
CA ASP A 262 13.78 -25.47 -28.49
C ASP A 262 13.66 -24.32 -29.52
N ASP A 263 13.67 -23.09 -29.07
CA ASP A 263 13.85 -21.92 -29.93
C ASP A 263 15.08 -21.14 -29.44
N GLY A 264 16.22 -21.42 -30.08
CA GLY A 264 17.42 -20.65 -29.95
C GLY A 264 17.26 -19.20 -30.35
N GLY A 265 17.08 -18.32 -29.36
CA GLY A 265 17.08 -16.88 -29.48
C GLY A 265 18.13 -16.28 -28.58
N ASP A 266 19.30 -15.98 -29.16
CA ASP A 266 20.39 -15.19 -28.60
C ASP A 266 19.89 -13.80 -28.15
N GLY A 267 20.12 -13.41 -26.89
CA GLY A 267 19.79 -12.06 -26.46
C GLY A 267 19.82 -11.79 -24.96
N GLY A 268 21.01 -11.51 -24.39
CA GLY A 268 21.16 -10.59 -23.27
C GLY A 268 21.11 -11.18 -21.87
N GLY A 269 22.32 -11.39 -21.31
CA GLY A 269 22.56 -11.86 -19.96
C GLY A 269 21.88 -11.02 -18.87
N GLY A 270 21.14 -11.69 -18.03
CA GLY A 270 20.62 -11.25 -16.75
C GLY A 270 20.83 -12.39 -15.76
N ASP A 271 21.91 -12.27 -14.98
CA ASP A 271 22.25 -13.16 -13.89
C ASP A 271 21.12 -13.17 -12.86
N GLY A 272 20.38 -14.25 -12.73
CA GLY A 272 19.22 -14.36 -11.85
C GLY A 272 18.95 -15.80 -11.46
N GLY A 273 19.78 -16.33 -10.58
CA GLY A 273 19.47 -17.55 -9.84
C GLY A 273 18.27 -17.34 -8.92
N GLY A 274 17.08 -17.67 -9.37
CA GLY A 274 15.86 -17.68 -8.57
C GLY A 274 15.08 -18.95 -8.93
N GLY A 275 14.73 -19.72 -7.92
CA GLY A 275 14.13 -21.05 -8.02
C GLY A 275 12.99 -21.16 -9.03
N ASP A 276 12.94 -22.28 -9.69
CA ASP A 276 12.10 -22.74 -10.80
C ASP A 276 10.60 -22.90 -10.47
N GLY A 277 10.09 -22.10 -9.54
CA GLY A 277 8.67 -22.09 -9.16
C GLY A 277 7.87 -21.06 -9.96
N ALA A 278 7.01 -21.48 -10.87
CA ALA A 278 6.07 -20.60 -11.54
C ALA A 278 5.21 -19.83 -10.54
N SER A 279 5.17 -18.50 -10.64
CA SER A 279 4.33 -17.66 -9.78
C SER A 279 2.83 -17.92 -10.03
N LEU A 280 1.97 -17.50 -9.08
CA LEU A 280 0.50 -17.51 -9.24
C LEU A 280 0.00 -16.37 -10.15
N GLY A 281 0.88 -15.44 -10.46
CA GLY A 281 0.63 -14.33 -11.37
C GLY A 281 -0.04 -13.14 -10.72
N SER A 282 -0.86 -12.42 -11.49
CA SER A 282 -1.48 -11.18 -11.03
C SER A 282 -3.01 -11.26 -11.11
N VAL A 283 -3.67 -10.62 -10.13
CA VAL A 283 -5.12 -10.38 -10.14
C VAL A 283 -5.35 -8.89 -10.21
N VAL A 284 -6.10 -8.44 -11.21
CA VAL A 284 -6.48 -7.03 -11.38
C VAL A 284 -7.93 -6.83 -10.96
N ILE A 285 -8.16 -5.95 -9.98
CA ILE A 285 -9.50 -5.66 -9.43
C ILE A 285 -9.78 -4.15 -9.52
N GLY A 286 -10.84 -3.80 -10.20
CA GLY A 286 -11.26 -2.42 -10.38
C GLY A 286 -12.38 -2.30 -11.43
N LEU A 287 -12.87 -1.09 -11.63
CA LEU A 287 -14.01 -0.83 -12.50
C LEU A 287 -13.61 -0.60 -13.95
N GLN A 288 -12.46 0.07 -14.18
CA GLN A 288 -11.99 0.47 -15.50
C GLN A 288 -11.08 -0.61 -16.10
N ARG A 289 -11.05 -0.65 -17.43
CA ARG A 289 -10.10 -1.51 -18.16
C ARG A 289 -8.67 -1.04 -17.98
N THR A 290 -7.73 -1.99 -18.02
CA THR A 290 -6.31 -1.72 -18.00
C THR A 290 -5.61 -2.42 -19.17
N GLN A 291 -4.42 -1.95 -19.52
CA GLN A 291 -3.61 -2.60 -20.57
C GLN A 291 -3.03 -3.98 -20.15
N TYR A 292 -3.21 -4.38 -18.90
CA TYR A 292 -2.76 -5.67 -18.37
C TYR A 292 -3.88 -6.68 -18.16
N ASP A 293 -5.13 -6.35 -18.52
CA ASP A 293 -6.27 -7.23 -18.32
C ASP A 293 -6.08 -8.59 -19.02
N ASP A 294 -5.54 -8.59 -20.26
CA ASP A 294 -5.21 -9.82 -21.01
C ASP A 294 -4.08 -10.65 -20.38
N ALA A 295 -3.18 -10.00 -19.64
CA ALA A 295 -2.03 -10.62 -19.01
C ALA A 295 -2.36 -11.16 -17.62
N ALA A 296 -3.34 -10.59 -16.95
CA ALA A 296 -3.72 -10.95 -15.58
C ALA A 296 -4.18 -12.42 -15.49
N THR A 297 -3.77 -13.12 -14.44
CA THR A 297 -4.27 -14.47 -14.14
C THR A 297 -5.77 -14.46 -13.93
N LEU A 298 -6.27 -13.45 -13.23
CA LEU A 298 -7.69 -13.22 -12.99
C LEU A 298 -8.01 -11.72 -13.10
N ARG A 299 -9.08 -11.39 -13.82
CA ARG A 299 -9.64 -10.03 -13.90
C ARG A 299 -11.00 -9.98 -13.22
N ILE A 300 -11.19 -9.07 -12.28
CA ILE A 300 -12.45 -8.85 -11.57
C ILE A 300 -12.92 -7.41 -11.80
N PHE A 301 -14.11 -7.25 -12.39
CA PHE A 301 -14.77 -5.96 -12.53
C PHE A 301 -15.78 -5.77 -11.41
N GLY A 302 -15.44 -4.92 -10.43
CA GLY A 302 -16.30 -4.66 -9.27
C GLY A 302 -15.73 -3.55 -8.40
N THR A 303 -16.58 -2.99 -7.54
CA THR A 303 -16.09 -2.10 -6.48
C THR A 303 -15.27 -2.92 -5.49
N LEU A 304 -14.18 -2.33 -5.00
CA LEU A 304 -13.31 -3.04 -4.08
C LEU A 304 -14.06 -3.50 -2.82
N ASP A 305 -14.94 -2.64 -2.29
CA ASP A 305 -15.69 -2.98 -1.06
C ASP A 305 -16.70 -4.13 -1.24
N ASP A 306 -17.26 -4.33 -2.44
CA ASP A 306 -18.10 -5.52 -2.72
C ASP A 306 -17.24 -6.78 -2.87
N VAL A 307 -16.16 -6.68 -3.66
CA VAL A 307 -15.23 -7.82 -3.87
C VAL A 307 -14.66 -8.29 -2.53
N PHE A 308 -14.09 -7.39 -1.73
CA PHE A 308 -13.45 -7.74 -0.46
C PHE A 308 -14.45 -8.09 0.64
N GLY A 309 -15.66 -7.53 0.60
CA GLY A 309 -16.73 -7.98 1.47
C GLY A 309 -17.06 -9.45 1.27
N ARG A 310 -17.28 -9.88 0.02
CA ARG A 310 -17.52 -11.29 -0.34
C ARG A 310 -16.29 -12.17 -0.05
N LEU A 311 -15.08 -11.65 -0.25
CA LEU A 311 -13.85 -12.36 0.06
C LEU A 311 -13.73 -12.64 1.56
N ALA A 312 -14.09 -11.66 2.41
CA ALA A 312 -14.09 -11.84 3.86
C ALA A 312 -15.02 -12.99 4.31
N ASP A 313 -16.20 -13.07 3.70
CA ASP A 313 -17.15 -14.15 3.95
C ASP A 313 -16.61 -15.51 3.46
N GLU A 314 -16.07 -15.56 2.23
CA GLU A 314 -15.48 -16.77 1.63
C GLU A 314 -14.25 -17.30 2.41
N MET A 315 -13.47 -16.40 2.99
CA MET A 315 -12.30 -16.74 3.82
C MET A 315 -12.61 -16.83 5.32
N GLN A 316 -13.85 -16.60 5.74
CA GLN A 316 -14.31 -16.65 7.13
C GLN A 316 -13.54 -15.74 8.09
N LEU A 317 -13.06 -14.60 7.59
CA LEU A 317 -12.19 -13.69 8.36
C LEU A 317 -12.89 -13.11 9.59
N GLN A 318 -14.23 -12.93 9.55
CA GLN A 318 -15.00 -12.38 10.65
C GLN A 318 -15.13 -13.37 11.82
N GLN A 319 -15.25 -14.68 11.55
CA GLN A 319 -15.36 -15.71 12.58
C GLN A 319 -14.03 -15.93 13.30
N GLN A 320 -12.92 -15.85 12.59
CA GLN A 320 -11.60 -15.99 13.21
C GLN A 320 -11.32 -14.87 14.22
N HIS A 321 -11.84 -13.66 13.97
CA HIS A 321 -11.69 -12.53 14.90
C HIS A 321 -12.47 -12.74 16.22
N GLN A 322 -13.65 -13.34 16.16
CA GLN A 322 -14.45 -13.67 17.35
C GLN A 322 -13.86 -14.83 18.15
N HIS A 323 -13.31 -15.85 17.48
CA HIS A 323 -12.65 -16.97 18.17
C HIS A 323 -11.32 -16.57 18.83
N GLN A 324 -10.54 -15.66 18.22
CA GLN A 324 -9.33 -15.13 18.84
C GLN A 324 -9.63 -14.25 20.07
N GLN A 325 -10.79 -13.57 20.11
CA GLN A 325 -11.21 -12.81 21.29
C GLN A 325 -11.79 -13.71 22.41
N GLN A 326 -12.32 -14.89 22.08
CA GLN A 326 -12.89 -15.83 23.04
C GLN A 326 -11.91 -16.90 23.54
N GLY A 327 -10.84 -17.14 22.81
CA GLY A 327 -9.92 -18.25 23.06
C GLY A 327 -8.53 -17.83 23.47
N SER A 328 -8.31 -17.02 24.44
CA SER A 328 -7.07 -16.84 25.17
C SER A 328 -6.90 -15.42 25.72
N ALA A 329 -7.33 -15.24 26.95
CA ALA A 329 -6.88 -14.09 27.76
C ALA A 329 -5.40 -14.20 28.19
N ALA A 330 -4.69 -15.26 27.80
CA ALA A 330 -3.31 -15.53 28.26
C ALA A 330 -2.21 -15.32 27.21
N ASP A 331 -2.54 -15.28 25.88
CA ASP A 331 -1.54 -15.15 24.81
C ASP A 331 -1.85 -14.01 23.81
N ALA A 332 -2.79 -13.13 24.11
CA ALA A 332 -2.92 -11.89 23.36
C ALA A 332 -1.67 -11.06 23.65
N ALA A 333 -0.88 -10.76 22.60
CA ALA A 333 0.11 -9.68 22.71
C ALA A 333 -0.58 -8.48 23.36
N PRO A 334 0.05 -7.83 24.34
CA PRO A 334 -0.57 -6.70 25.03
C PRO A 334 -1.05 -5.70 23.97
N PRO A 335 -2.23 -5.09 24.14
CA PRO A 335 -2.69 -4.07 23.23
C PRO A 335 -1.56 -3.07 23.01
N PRO A 336 -1.32 -2.59 21.79
CA PRO A 336 -0.25 -1.64 21.53
C PRO A 336 -0.36 -0.51 22.55
N PRO A 337 0.75 -0.07 23.15
CA PRO A 337 0.72 0.99 24.16
C PRO A 337 0.01 2.18 23.53
N ALA A 338 -1.04 2.66 24.20
CA ALA A 338 -1.79 3.80 23.75
C ALA A 338 -0.82 4.98 23.59
N THR A 339 -0.64 5.47 22.38
CA THR A 339 0.13 6.70 22.13
C THR A 339 -0.67 7.94 22.51
N GLU A 340 -1.91 7.76 22.98
CA GLU A 340 -2.79 8.83 23.38
C GLU A 340 -2.28 9.50 24.67
N GLY A 341 -1.95 10.78 24.58
CA GLY A 341 -1.42 11.54 25.72
C GLY A 341 0.03 11.23 26.13
N VAL A 342 0.73 10.38 25.38
CA VAL A 342 2.15 10.04 25.62
C VAL A 342 2.98 10.56 24.46
N ASP A 343 4.04 11.31 24.75
CA ASP A 343 4.94 11.88 23.74
C ASP A 343 6.41 11.46 23.90
N ARG A 344 6.72 10.57 24.87
CA ARG A 344 8.08 10.06 25.08
C ARG A 344 8.06 8.54 25.11
N PHE A 345 8.93 7.94 24.32
CA PHE A 345 8.94 6.49 24.09
C PHE A 345 10.36 5.96 24.15
N GLU A 346 10.54 4.83 24.84
CA GLU A 346 11.80 4.09 24.81
C GLU A 346 11.75 3.11 23.65
N VAL A 347 12.62 3.31 22.65
CA VAL A 347 12.62 2.55 21.39
C VAL A 347 13.97 1.86 21.15
N PRO A 348 14.01 0.62 20.59
CA PRO A 348 15.24 -0.15 20.39
C PRO A 348 15.99 0.32 19.12
N TYR A 349 16.37 1.60 19.10
CA TYR A 349 17.08 2.23 17.99
C TYR A 349 18.27 3.03 18.50
N ASP A 350 19.28 3.23 17.64
CA ASP A 350 20.41 4.09 17.93
C ASP A 350 20.06 5.60 17.72
N ALA A 351 21.02 6.45 17.97
CA ALA A 351 20.86 7.90 17.84
C ALA A 351 20.63 8.36 16.38
N GLU A 352 20.97 7.53 15.42
CA GLU A 352 20.73 7.74 13.98
C GLU A 352 19.40 7.11 13.52
N GLY A 353 18.66 6.48 14.44
CA GLY A 353 17.36 5.86 14.19
C GLY A 353 17.44 4.48 13.52
N ARG A 354 18.60 3.83 13.52
CA ARG A 354 18.77 2.47 12.97
C ARG A 354 18.41 1.46 14.06
N ARG A 355 17.72 0.38 13.65
CA ARG A 355 17.33 -0.68 14.58
C ARG A 355 18.57 -1.33 15.22
N LEU A 356 18.48 -1.53 16.52
CA LEU A 356 19.49 -2.25 17.28
C LEU A 356 19.20 -3.75 17.23
N GLU A 357 20.20 -4.55 16.87
CA GLU A 357 20.06 -6.01 16.86
C GLU A 357 20.30 -6.57 18.28
N PRO A 358 19.52 -7.59 18.71
CA PRO A 358 19.72 -8.21 19.99
C PRO A 358 21.09 -8.87 20.06
N GLY A 359 21.94 -8.37 20.96
CA GLY A 359 23.16 -9.05 21.35
C GLY A 359 22.83 -10.29 22.19
N SER A 360 23.68 -11.33 22.16
CA SER A 360 23.47 -12.57 22.90
C SER A 360 23.35 -12.32 24.40
N GLY A 361 22.11 -12.29 24.94
CA GLY A 361 21.81 -12.36 26.36
C GLY A 361 21.69 -11.06 27.14
N ALA A 362 21.81 -9.88 26.53
CA ALA A 362 21.59 -8.60 27.19
C ALA A 362 20.26 -7.97 26.77
N ALA A 363 19.62 -7.19 27.63
CA ALA A 363 18.50 -6.35 27.26
C ALA A 363 18.94 -5.39 26.15
N LEU A 364 18.10 -5.21 25.13
CA LEU A 364 18.38 -4.25 24.05
C LEU A 364 18.55 -2.85 24.65
N PRO A 365 19.64 -2.13 24.34
CA PRO A 365 19.71 -0.72 24.67
C PRO A 365 18.55 0.00 23.98
N THR A 366 17.95 0.97 24.67
CA THR A 366 16.90 1.81 24.11
C THR A 366 17.36 3.25 24.07
N THR A 367 16.81 4.04 23.14
CA THR A 367 16.91 5.50 23.15
C THR A 367 15.54 6.11 23.35
N THR A 368 15.48 7.26 23.99
CA THR A 368 14.21 7.99 24.14
C THR A 368 13.89 8.70 22.83
N LEU A 369 12.72 8.42 22.25
CA LEU A 369 12.10 9.21 21.21
C LEU A 369 11.13 10.21 21.87
N ASP A 370 11.56 11.47 21.97
CA ASP A 370 10.76 12.57 22.53
C ASP A 370 10.04 13.31 21.39
N LEU A 371 8.72 13.21 21.37
CA LEU A 371 7.81 13.86 20.45
C LEU A 371 6.94 14.91 21.13
N SER A 372 7.32 15.37 22.32
CA SER A 372 6.63 16.47 23.02
C SER A 372 6.67 17.75 22.19
N GLU A 373 5.67 18.61 22.35
CA GLU A 373 5.67 19.91 21.69
C GLU A 373 6.94 20.71 22.04
N GLY A 374 7.61 21.23 21.01
CA GLY A 374 8.92 21.88 21.12
C GLY A 374 10.13 20.95 21.05
N ALA A 375 9.95 19.63 21.01
CA ALA A 375 11.07 18.69 20.87
C ALA A 375 11.79 18.88 19.52
N ALA A 376 13.13 19.00 19.59
CA ALA A 376 13.99 19.16 18.43
C ALA A 376 14.28 17.78 17.81
N LEU A 377 14.04 17.66 16.51
CA LEU A 377 14.18 16.43 15.73
C LEU A 377 15.14 16.63 14.56
N THR A 378 15.67 15.52 14.06
CA THR A 378 16.35 15.44 12.76
C THR A 378 15.63 14.39 11.89
N ILE A 379 15.38 14.73 10.63
CA ILE A 379 14.85 13.79 9.64
C ILE A 379 15.97 12.81 9.26
N THR A 380 15.68 11.51 9.25
CA THR A 380 16.69 10.46 9.10
C THR A 380 16.91 10.01 7.66
N ALA A 381 15.89 10.12 6.81
CA ALA A 381 15.92 9.57 5.46
C ALA A 381 15.28 10.50 4.42
N GLY A 382 15.38 10.10 3.15
CA GLY A 382 14.75 10.79 2.02
C GLY A 382 15.39 12.14 1.66
N PRO A 383 14.70 12.95 0.86
CA PRO A 383 15.26 14.21 0.35
C PRO A 383 15.49 15.30 1.43
N SER A 384 14.96 15.08 2.62
CA SER A 384 15.13 15.96 3.79
C SER A 384 16.02 15.35 4.88
N ALA A 385 16.78 14.28 4.56
CA ALA A 385 17.70 13.66 5.51
C ALA A 385 18.68 14.70 6.08
N GLY A 386 18.92 14.67 7.40
CA GLY A 386 19.74 15.63 8.11
C GLY A 386 19.08 16.98 8.39
N CYS A 387 17.88 17.26 7.84
CA CYS A 387 17.19 18.52 8.12
C CYS A 387 16.70 18.55 9.58
N PRO A 388 16.97 19.65 10.31
CA PRO A 388 16.39 19.89 11.61
C PRO A 388 14.88 20.13 11.50
N ALA A 389 14.14 19.68 12.50
CA ALA A 389 12.71 19.85 12.60
C ALA A 389 12.30 20.05 14.06
N VAL A 390 11.07 20.50 14.29
CA VAL A 390 10.49 20.65 15.63
C VAL A 390 9.07 20.11 15.65
N VAL A 391 8.70 19.49 16.77
CA VAL A 391 7.32 19.06 17.00
C VAL A 391 6.48 20.28 17.39
N THR A 392 5.36 20.52 16.69
CA THR A 392 4.45 21.64 16.95
C THR A 392 3.09 21.17 17.50
N GLY A 393 3.07 20.01 18.15
CA GLY A 393 1.87 19.41 18.73
C GLY A 393 1.28 18.30 17.86
N ARG A 394 0.01 17.97 18.11
CA ARG A 394 -0.72 16.91 17.39
C ARG A 394 -1.85 17.47 16.52
N ASN A 395 -2.27 16.70 15.52
CA ASN A 395 -3.50 16.98 14.79
C ASN A 395 -4.71 16.38 15.52
N ILE A 396 -5.92 16.55 14.96
CA ILE A 396 -7.17 16.07 15.56
C ILE A 396 -7.25 14.52 15.64
N GLU A 397 -6.48 13.81 14.82
CA GLU A 397 -6.38 12.34 14.86
C GLU A 397 -5.26 11.82 15.77
N GLY A 398 -4.55 12.72 16.48
CA GLY A 398 -3.47 12.35 17.38
C GLY A 398 -2.08 12.20 16.74
N HIS A 399 -1.94 12.43 15.44
CA HIS A 399 -0.64 12.36 14.74
C HIS A 399 0.19 13.61 15.04
N TRP A 400 1.51 13.46 15.18
CA TRP A 400 2.42 14.56 15.48
C TRP A 400 2.64 15.45 14.26
N ARG A 401 2.63 16.76 14.46
CA ARG A 401 3.04 17.75 13.46
C ARG A 401 4.53 18.00 13.60
N VAL A 402 5.27 17.73 12.55
CA VAL A 402 6.72 17.91 12.45
C VAL A 402 6.99 19.05 11.48
N GLN A 403 7.44 20.17 11.98
CA GLN A 403 7.79 21.35 11.19
C GLN A 403 9.26 21.35 10.88
N LEU A 404 9.62 21.34 9.59
CA LEU A 404 10.99 21.42 9.13
C LEU A 404 11.54 22.85 9.36
N GLN A 405 12.77 22.92 9.89
CA GLN A 405 13.52 24.16 10.04
C GLN A 405 14.48 24.31 8.85
N HIS A 406 14.02 24.99 7.81
CA HIS A 406 14.91 25.28 6.69
C HIS A 406 15.93 26.36 7.09
N HIS A 407 17.22 26.03 7.08
CA HIS A 407 18.22 27.05 6.89
C HIS A 407 17.99 27.66 5.51
N SER A 408 17.78 28.98 5.46
CA SER A 408 17.46 29.75 4.25
C SER A 408 18.46 29.49 3.13
N HIS A 409 18.23 28.44 2.33
CA HIS A 409 18.87 28.36 1.02
C HIS A 409 18.29 29.47 0.15
N LYS A 410 19.17 30.35 -0.36
CA LYS A 410 18.85 31.43 -1.28
C LYS A 410 17.85 30.94 -2.32
N GLN A 411 16.64 31.49 -2.27
CA GLN A 411 15.61 31.23 -3.27
C GLN A 411 16.12 31.65 -4.66
N PRO A 412 15.81 30.89 -5.71
CA PRO A 412 15.91 31.40 -7.06
C PRO A 412 15.01 32.63 -7.16
N ALA A 413 15.60 33.76 -7.57
CA ALA A 413 14.87 35.00 -7.72
C ALA A 413 13.71 34.83 -8.71
N GLY A 414 12.48 35.14 -8.30
CA GLY A 414 11.42 35.38 -9.26
C GLY A 414 9.99 34.92 -8.95
N LYS A 415 9.69 34.09 -7.95
CA LYS A 415 8.29 33.74 -7.62
C LYS A 415 8.01 33.88 -6.12
N LYS A 416 7.23 34.91 -5.77
CA LYS A 416 6.69 35.05 -4.41
C LYS A 416 5.64 33.98 -4.15
N VAL A 417 5.99 32.97 -3.38
CA VAL A 417 5.02 31.98 -2.86
C VAL A 417 4.31 32.60 -1.66
N PRO A 418 2.97 32.57 -1.57
CA PRO A 418 2.25 33.12 -0.42
C PRO A 418 2.70 32.49 0.91
N PRO A 419 2.74 33.25 2.02
CA PRO A 419 3.22 32.76 3.33
C PRO A 419 2.46 31.50 3.81
N VAL A 420 1.16 31.43 3.55
CA VAL A 420 0.31 30.28 3.91
C VAL A 420 0.75 29.00 3.17
N MET A 421 1.13 29.09 1.89
CA MET A 421 1.63 27.93 1.15
C MET A 421 3.01 27.47 1.63
N ARG A 422 3.84 28.37 2.19
CA ARG A 422 5.12 28.00 2.80
C ARG A 422 4.93 27.20 4.07
N LEU A 423 3.99 27.61 4.93
CA LEU A 423 3.69 26.93 6.19
C LEU A 423 3.26 25.46 5.94
N PHE A 424 2.39 25.22 4.95
CA PHE A 424 1.95 23.87 4.58
C PHE A 424 3.03 23.02 3.91
N ALA A 425 3.99 23.63 3.21
CA ALA A 425 5.11 22.89 2.60
C ALA A 425 6.17 22.45 3.63
N GLU A 426 6.18 23.07 4.80
CA GLU A 426 7.17 22.87 5.85
C GLU A 426 6.67 21.97 6.99
N THR A 427 5.34 21.82 7.16
CA THR A 427 4.76 20.99 8.21
C THR A 427 4.33 19.64 7.62
N ARG A 428 4.84 18.56 8.21
CA ARG A 428 4.52 17.17 7.88
C ARG A 428 3.90 16.47 9.07
N LEU A 429 3.24 15.34 8.84
CA LEU A 429 2.70 14.51 9.92
C LEU A 429 3.60 13.30 10.15
N LEU A 430 3.73 12.89 11.41
CA LEU A 430 4.24 11.59 11.80
C LEU A 430 3.04 10.77 12.31
N GLY A 431 2.70 9.71 11.61
CA GLY A 431 1.60 8.82 11.96
C GLY A 431 1.89 8.07 13.27
N THR A 432 0.87 7.86 14.10
CA THR A 432 1.01 7.13 15.38
C THR A 432 1.52 5.72 15.20
N TRP A 433 1.16 5.06 14.09
CA TRP A 433 1.63 3.71 13.75
C TRP A 433 3.16 3.60 13.53
N TRP A 434 3.84 4.70 13.19
CA TRP A 434 5.30 4.74 13.13
C TRP A 434 5.91 4.50 14.52
N VAL A 435 5.36 5.14 15.56
CA VAL A 435 5.81 4.98 16.93
C VAL A 435 5.45 3.58 17.46
N GLU A 436 4.27 3.08 17.15
CA GLU A 436 3.85 1.73 17.50
C GLU A 436 4.77 0.66 16.89
N ALA A 437 5.13 0.79 15.62
CA ALA A 437 6.07 -0.10 14.95
C ALA A 437 7.50 0.05 15.52
N ALA A 438 7.90 1.28 15.89
CA ALA A 438 9.18 1.55 16.54
C ALA A 438 9.29 0.86 17.91
N LEU A 439 8.25 0.92 18.74
CA LEU A 439 8.21 0.25 20.05
C LEU A 439 8.39 -1.27 19.93
N ARG A 440 7.93 -1.87 18.84
CA ARG A 440 8.11 -3.30 18.55
C ARG A 440 9.41 -3.63 17.81
N GLY A 441 10.22 -2.62 17.47
CA GLY A 441 11.46 -2.82 16.71
C GLY A 441 11.24 -3.37 15.30
N GLU A 442 10.10 -3.08 14.67
CA GLU A 442 9.70 -3.63 13.36
C GLU A 442 10.28 -2.85 12.17
N LEU A 443 10.74 -1.63 12.39
CA LEU A 443 11.25 -0.76 11.33
C LEU A 443 12.76 -0.91 11.18
N PRO A 444 13.30 -0.91 9.96
CA PRO A 444 14.75 -0.86 9.78
C PRO A 444 15.35 0.46 10.25
N GLN A 445 14.60 1.56 10.11
CA GLN A 445 14.99 2.91 10.50
C GLN A 445 13.77 3.75 10.88
N LEU A 446 13.94 4.62 11.89
CA LEU A 446 12.95 5.64 12.26
C LEU A 446 12.96 6.78 11.23
N PRO A 447 11.82 7.42 10.93
CA PRO A 447 11.74 8.58 10.04
C PRO A 447 12.31 9.87 10.67
N VAL A 448 12.38 9.92 12.00
CA VAL A 448 12.90 11.04 12.79
C VAL A 448 13.63 10.53 14.03
N VAL A 449 14.63 11.29 14.50
CA VAL A 449 15.31 11.10 15.78
C VAL A 449 15.43 12.43 16.52
N ASN A 450 15.62 12.39 17.84
CA ASN A 450 15.90 13.62 18.58
C ASN A 450 17.30 14.14 18.26
N GLN A 451 17.44 15.46 18.19
CA GLN A 451 18.75 16.08 18.06
C GLN A 451 19.58 15.80 19.33
N GLN A 452 20.79 15.33 19.11
CA GLN A 452 21.76 15.27 20.22
C GLN A 452 22.10 16.70 20.63
N ARG A 453 21.90 17.03 21.91
CA ARG A 453 22.40 18.29 22.47
C ARG A 453 23.92 18.27 22.37
N THR A 454 24.50 19.18 21.61
CA THR A 454 25.94 19.41 21.65
C THR A 454 26.28 20.08 22.98
N ALA A 455 27.49 19.84 23.48
CA ALA A 455 27.96 20.44 24.75
C ALA A 455 27.89 21.98 24.73
N ASP A 456 27.86 22.59 23.55
CA ASP A 456 27.77 24.04 23.35
C ASP A 456 26.36 24.60 23.62
N ASP A 457 25.29 23.78 23.54
CA ASP A 457 23.92 24.21 23.82
C ASP A 457 23.61 24.37 25.33
N VAL A 458 24.51 23.92 26.19
CA VAL A 458 24.37 23.99 27.66
C VAL A 458 24.94 25.31 28.21
N ALA A 459 25.63 26.10 27.40
CA ALA A 459 26.41 27.25 27.86
C ALA A 459 25.73 28.62 27.75
N THR A 460 24.42 28.72 27.47
CA THR A 460 23.71 30.01 27.50
C THR A 460 22.73 30.06 28.68
N PRO A 461 23.14 30.50 29.88
CA PRO A 461 22.20 30.85 30.93
C PRO A 461 21.46 32.11 30.48
N GLY A 462 20.12 32.06 30.55
CA GLY A 462 19.28 33.22 30.22
C GLY A 462 19.76 34.48 30.92
N LEU A 463 19.94 35.54 30.16
CA LEU A 463 20.10 36.87 30.69
C LEU A 463 18.81 37.27 31.42
N PRO A 464 18.91 37.79 32.64
CA PRO A 464 17.76 38.29 33.34
C PRO A 464 17.26 39.56 32.65
N ASN A 465 15.94 39.66 32.43
CA ASN A 465 15.28 40.89 32.07
C ASN A 465 15.62 41.95 33.09
N SER A 466 16.32 43.00 32.67
CA SER A 466 16.50 44.22 33.41
C SER A 466 15.55 45.27 32.86
N GLU A 467 14.61 45.65 33.71
CA GLU A 467 13.86 46.93 33.83
C GLU A 467 13.14 47.49 32.60
#